data_2b28b897545e04c6b7256e4fa6da0012
#
_entry.id   2b28b897545e04c6b7256e4fa6da0012
#
_cell.length_a   1.000
_cell.length_b   1.000
_cell.length_c   1.000
_cell.angle_alpha   90.00
_cell.angle_beta   90.00
_cell.angle_gamma   90.00
#
_symmetry.space_group_name_H-M   'P 1'
#
loop_
_entity.id
_entity.type
_entity.pdbx_description
1 polymer ?
#
loop_
_entity_poly.entity_id
_entity_poly.type
_entity_poly.pdbx_seq_one_letter_code
_entity_poly.pdbx_strand_id
1 'polypeptide(L)' 'MRLLIVGTLKGQLTTATKIAMDNGASVTHAEAIEQAMAVLRGGKGADLLLVDVFLD' A
#
# COMPACT_ATOMS: atom_id res chain seq x y z
N MET A 1 -7.34 4.03 -9.90
CA MET A 1 -5.95 4.19 -9.44
C MET A 1 -5.55 3.00 -8.60
N ARG A 2 -4.35 2.50 -8.79
CA ARG A 2 -3.81 1.37 -8.03
C ARG A 2 -2.87 1.93 -6.95
N LEU A 3 -3.13 1.56 -5.70
CA LEU A 3 -2.36 2.05 -4.56
C LEU A 3 -1.73 0.86 -3.85
N LEU A 4 -0.42 0.91 -3.64
CA LEU A 4 0.30 -0.09 -2.83
C LEU A 4 0.73 0.57 -1.53
N ILE A 5 0.31 -0.02 -0.41
CA ILE A 5 0.65 0.47 0.92
C ILE A 5 1.60 -0.52 1.57
N VAL A 6 2.75 -0.03 2.02
CA VAL A 6 3.79 -0.85 2.64
C VAL A 6 3.95 -0.45 4.09
N GLY A 7 3.71 -1.39 4.99
CA GLY A 7 3.81 -1.17 6.42
C GLY A 7 2.67 -1.80 7.18
N THR A 8 2.69 -1.70 8.50
CA THR A 8 1.61 -2.17 9.34
C THR A 8 0.45 -1.18 9.29
N LEU A 9 -0.76 -1.66 9.02
CA LEU A 9 -1.93 -0.79 8.97
C LEU A 9 -2.32 -0.35 10.38
N LYS A 10 -1.88 0.85 10.76
CA LYS A 10 -2.18 1.47 12.05
C LYS A 10 -2.41 2.96 11.84
N GLY A 11 -3.29 3.54 12.66
CA GLY A 11 -3.48 4.99 12.73
C GLY A 11 -3.68 5.61 11.36
N GLN A 12 -2.74 6.46 10.96
CA GLN A 12 -2.87 7.25 9.74
C GLN A 12 -2.89 6.40 8.47
N LEU A 13 -2.16 5.27 8.43
CA LEU A 13 -2.19 4.40 7.27
C LEU A 13 -3.57 3.76 7.08
N THR A 14 -4.21 3.36 8.18
CA THR A 14 -5.56 2.81 8.12
C THR A 14 -6.53 3.83 7.58
N THR A 15 -6.44 5.07 8.07
CA THR A 15 -7.29 6.16 7.61
C THR A 15 -7.07 6.47 6.14
N ALA A 16 -5.81 6.56 5.71
CA ALA A 16 -5.47 6.83 4.32
C ALA A 16 -5.98 5.73 3.40
N THR A 17 -5.86 4.47 3.82
CA THR A 17 -6.37 3.33 3.06
C THR A 17 -7.87 3.45 2.85
N LYS A 18 -8.60 3.75 3.91
CA LYS A 18 -10.07 3.89 3.82
C LYS A 18 -10.46 5.02 2.88
N ILE A 19 -9.80 6.17 3.00
CA ILE A 19 -10.08 7.31 2.13
C ILE A 19 -9.82 6.94 0.67
N ALA A 20 -8.72 6.27 0.39
CA ALA A 20 -8.38 5.86 -0.97
C ALA A 20 -9.43 4.91 -1.54
N MET A 21 -9.88 3.92 -0.76
CA MET A 21 -10.90 2.97 -1.19
C MET A 21 -12.22 3.66 -1.43
N ASP A 22 -12.60 4.61 -0.57
CA ASP A 22 -13.84 5.37 -0.73
C ASP A 22 -13.82 6.23 -2.00
N ASN A 23 -12.63 6.56 -2.51
CA ASN A 23 -12.46 7.31 -3.75
C ASN A 23 -12.18 6.42 -4.97
N GLY A 24 -12.44 5.13 -4.84
CA GLY A 24 -12.37 4.20 -5.97
C GLY A 24 -11.00 3.63 -6.27
N ALA A 25 -10.02 3.79 -5.39
CA ALA A 25 -8.70 3.20 -5.59
C ALA A 25 -8.72 1.70 -5.31
N SER A 26 -7.95 0.95 -6.09
CA SER A 26 -7.65 -0.45 -5.79
C SER A 26 -6.44 -0.48 -4.88
N VAL A 27 -6.61 -0.98 -3.65
CA VAL A 27 -5.56 -0.95 -2.65
C VAL A 27 -4.99 -2.35 -2.45
N THR A 28 -3.66 -2.45 -2.53
CA THR A 28 -2.91 -3.65 -2.16
C THR A 28 -2.06 -3.31 -0.94
N HIS A 29 -2.04 -4.17 0.04
CA HIS A 29 -1.27 -3.96 1.27
C HIS A 29 -0.15 -4.98 1.37
N ALA A 30 1.05 -4.50 1.68
CA ALA A 30 2.21 -5.33 1.98
C ALA A 30 2.76 -4.94 3.36
N GLU A 31 3.03 -5.91 4.21
CA GLU A 31 3.53 -5.63 5.55
C GLU A 31 5.02 -5.38 5.59
N ALA A 32 5.75 -5.84 4.58
CA ALA A 32 7.20 -5.72 4.51
C ALA A 32 7.65 -5.38 3.10
N ILE A 33 8.85 -4.86 2.99
CA ILE A 33 9.43 -4.48 1.71
C ILE A 33 9.48 -5.69 0.75
N GLU A 34 9.80 -6.88 1.26
CA GLU A 34 9.86 -8.07 0.42
C GLU A 34 8.51 -8.40 -0.21
N GLN A 35 7.43 -8.23 0.53
CA GLN A 35 6.09 -8.45 0.01
C GLN A 35 5.74 -7.41 -1.05
N ALA A 36 6.13 -6.15 -0.81
CA ALA A 36 5.91 -5.09 -1.78
C ALA A 36 6.64 -5.37 -3.09
N MET A 37 7.88 -5.83 -3.01
CA MET A 37 8.66 -6.19 -4.20
C MET A 37 8.01 -7.34 -4.96
N ALA A 38 7.48 -8.32 -4.24
CA ALA A 38 6.79 -9.44 -4.87
C ALA A 38 5.53 -8.98 -5.62
N VAL A 39 4.77 -8.06 -5.05
CA VAL A 39 3.59 -7.49 -5.70
C VAL A 39 3.98 -6.79 -7.00
N LEU A 40 5.04 -5.98 -6.95
CA LEU A 40 5.50 -5.23 -8.12
C LEU A 40 6.04 -6.18 -9.20
N ARG A 41 6.79 -7.21 -8.81
CA ARG A 41 7.31 -8.19 -9.76
C ARG A 41 6.24 -9.07 -10.36
N GLY A 42 5.13 -9.25 -9.64
CA GLY A 42 3.99 -10.03 -10.12
C GLY A 42 3.17 -9.34 -11.20
N GLY A 43 3.55 -8.14 -11.61
CA GLY A 43 2.87 -7.42 -12.68
C GLY A 43 1.63 -6.66 -12.26
N LYS A 44 1.29 -6.65 -10.98
CA LYS A 44 0.12 -5.91 -10.52
C LYS A 44 0.34 -4.39 -10.60
N GLY A 45 1.56 -3.95 -10.40
CA GLY A 45 1.90 -2.54 -10.49
C GLY A 45 1.21 -1.67 -9.46
N ALA A 46 1.57 -0.41 -9.46
CA ALA A 46 0.94 0.60 -8.62
C ALA A 46 1.14 1.98 -9.25
N ASP A 47 0.13 2.82 -9.14
CA ASP A 47 0.24 4.21 -9.58
C ASP A 47 0.79 5.09 -8.47
N LEU A 48 0.58 4.67 -7.22
CA LEU A 48 1.05 5.40 -6.05
C LEU A 48 1.52 4.40 -5.00
N LEU A 49 2.62 4.73 -4.33
CA LEU A 49 3.21 3.92 -3.29
C LEU A 49 3.25 4.72 -1.99
N LEU A 50 2.63 4.19 -0.94
CA LEU A 50 2.72 4.76 0.41
C LEU A 50 3.53 3.82 1.27
N VAL A 51 4.63 4.33 1.83
CA VAL A 51 5.53 3.54 2.67
C VAL A 51 5.58 4.14 4.07
N ASP A 52 5.37 3.30 5.08
CA ASP A 52 5.54 3.72 6.47
C ASP A 52 7.00 4.04 6.72
N VAL A 53 7.28 5.28 7.15
CA VAL A 53 8.65 5.73 7.38
C VAL A 53 9.34 5.00 8.54
N PHE A 54 8.58 4.30 9.37
CA PHE A 54 9.12 3.51 10.48
C PHE A 54 9.26 2.03 10.13
N LEU A 55 9.06 1.67 8.88
CA LEU A 55 9.19 0.29 8.43
C LEU A 55 10.67 -0.11 8.42
N ASP A 56 10.98 -1.24 9.04
CA ASP A 56 12.35 -1.79 9.05
C ASP A 56 12.61 -2.62 7.79
#